data_273cc471e382f075a2e95f1bdfb2665f
#
_entry.id   273cc471e382f075a2e95f1bdfb2665f
#
_cell.length_a   1.000
_cell.length_b   1.000
_cell.length_c   1.000
_cell.angle_alpha   90.00
_cell.angle_beta   90.00
_cell.angle_gamma   90.00
#
_symmetry.space_group_name_H-M   'P 1'
#
loop_
_entity.id
_entity.type
_entity.pdbx_description
1 polymer ?
#
loop_
_entity_poly.entity_id
_entity_poly.type
_entity_poly.pdbx_seq_one_letter_code
_entity_poly.pdbx_strand_id
1 'polypeptide(L)'
;MSYRLIIGIVPHNAGDEIVKAAAKAGARGGTILMGTGTASSNILSLLGFGSAGKDVVMILVEEDIKDAVVSEIVESTQTKKKSFGVLWTLNVSRFIRCGNERGGKTEMNTAADHQLITLIVNKGYAEDAMAAARSAGA
;
A
#
# COMPACT_ATOMS: atom_id res chain seq x y z
N MET A 1 11.71 5.81 -15.51
CA MET A 1 10.33 5.91 -15.02
C MET A 1 10.34 6.06 -13.51
N SER A 2 9.63 7.04 -13.00
CA SER A 2 9.43 7.23 -11.56
C SER A 2 8.14 6.56 -11.12
N TYR A 3 8.16 5.94 -9.95
CA TYR A 3 7.01 5.29 -9.35
C TYR A 3 6.63 5.93 -8.02
N ARG A 4 5.35 5.86 -7.71
CA ARG A 4 4.77 6.28 -6.44
C ARG A 4 4.01 5.11 -5.82
N LEU A 5 4.11 4.98 -4.53
CA LEU A 5 3.28 4.05 -3.76
C LEU A 5 2.17 4.84 -3.08
N ILE A 6 0.95 4.54 -3.46
CA ILE A 6 -0.26 5.07 -2.82
C ILE A 6 -0.64 4.08 -1.73
N ILE A 7 -0.79 4.58 -0.50
CA ILE A 7 -1.24 3.78 0.64
C ILE A 7 -2.55 4.35 1.14
N GLY A 8 -3.56 3.51 1.25
CA GLY A 8 -4.85 3.85 1.83
C GLY A 8 -5.17 2.96 3.01
N ILE A 9 -5.75 3.53 4.07
CA ILE A 9 -6.34 2.78 5.17
C ILE A 9 -7.82 3.11 5.20
N VAL A 10 -8.64 2.08 4.99
CA VAL A 10 -10.11 2.18 4.87
C VAL A 10 -10.76 1.10 5.74
N PRO A 11 -12.09 1.17 5.98
CA PRO A 11 -12.78 0.12 6.70
C PRO A 11 -12.60 -1.25 6.05
N HIS A 12 -12.65 -2.30 6.86
CA HIS A 12 -12.60 -3.68 6.36
C HIS A 12 -13.67 -3.91 5.27
N ASN A 13 -13.29 -4.63 4.22
CA ASN A 13 -14.07 -4.88 3.00
C ASN A 13 -14.24 -3.66 2.05
N ALA A 14 -13.67 -2.50 2.36
CA ALA A 14 -13.71 -1.35 1.46
C ALA A 14 -12.50 -1.24 0.52
N GLY A 15 -11.47 -2.06 0.72
CA GLY A 15 -10.26 -2.01 -0.09
C GLY A 15 -10.48 -2.28 -1.58
N ASP A 16 -11.37 -3.20 -1.93
CA ASP A 16 -11.73 -3.50 -3.32
C ASP A 16 -12.30 -2.30 -4.07
N GLU A 17 -13.11 -1.49 -3.40
CA GLU A 17 -13.66 -0.24 -3.97
C GLU A 17 -12.55 0.74 -4.33
N ILE A 18 -11.55 0.86 -3.46
CA ILE A 18 -10.40 1.73 -3.68
C ILE A 18 -9.57 1.26 -4.87
N VAL A 19 -9.30 -0.04 -4.95
CA VAL A 19 -8.54 -0.61 -6.08
C VAL A 19 -9.31 -0.46 -7.40
N LYS A 20 -10.63 -0.65 -7.39
CA LYS A 20 -11.47 -0.44 -8.57
C LYS A 20 -11.47 1.03 -9.02
N ALA A 21 -11.54 1.97 -8.10
CA ALA A 21 -11.43 3.40 -8.42
C ALA A 21 -10.07 3.73 -9.03
N ALA A 22 -8.99 3.23 -8.44
CA ALA A 22 -7.64 3.40 -8.97
C ALA A 22 -7.49 2.82 -10.39
N ALA A 23 -8.08 1.67 -10.65
CA ALA A 23 -8.03 1.00 -11.96
C ALA A 23 -8.70 1.84 -13.06
N LYS A 24 -9.76 2.57 -12.76
CA LYS A 24 -10.42 3.48 -13.71
C LYS A 24 -9.46 4.59 -14.20
N ALA A 25 -8.55 5.03 -13.35
CA ALA A 25 -7.56 6.05 -13.67
C ALA A 25 -6.23 5.46 -14.21
N GLY A 26 -6.20 4.15 -14.49
CA GLY A 26 -5.06 3.50 -15.15
C GLY A 26 -4.12 2.72 -14.24
N ALA A 27 -4.41 2.61 -12.95
CA ALA A 27 -3.63 1.72 -12.07
C ALA A 27 -3.82 0.26 -12.49
N ARG A 28 -2.73 -0.51 -12.48
CA ARG A 28 -2.74 -1.92 -12.93
C ARG A 28 -3.30 -2.90 -11.90
N GLY A 29 -3.49 -2.44 -10.67
CA GLY A 29 -4.00 -3.23 -9.57
C GLY A 29 -3.47 -2.73 -8.23
N GLY A 30 -3.77 -3.44 -7.16
CA GLY A 30 -3.31 -3.13 -5.82
C GLY A 30 -3.22 -4.37 -4.95
N THR A 31 -2.55 -4.24 -3.83
CA THR A 31 -2.46 -5.26 -2.78
C THR A 31 -3.26 -4.79 -1.58
N ILE A 32 -4.10 -5.65 -1.05
CA ILE A 32 -4.92 -5.37 0.11
C ILE A 32 -4.42 -6.24 1.27
N LEU A 33 -4.09 -5.58 2.38
CA LEU A 33 -3.69 -6.22 3.64
C LEU A 33 -4.79 -5.99 4.68
N MET A 34 -4.97 -6.96 5.56
CA MET A 34 -5.85 -6.78 6.71
C MET A 34 -5.07 -6.19 7.87
N GLY A 35 -5.64 -5.20 8.52
CA GLY A 35 -5.06 -4.54 9.67
C GLY A 35 -6.09 -4.29 10.77
N THR A 36 -5.62 -3.76 11.86
CA THR A 36 -6.44 -3.38 13.01
C THR A 36 -6.20 -1.92 13.35
N GLY A 37 -7.27 -1.13 13.34
CA GLY A 37 -7.19 0.26 13.78
C GLY A 37 -7.15 0.36 15.30
N THR A 38 -6.24 1.16 15.83
CA THR A 38 -6.08 1.40 17.26
C THR A 38 -6.68 2.73 17.75
N ALA A 39 -7.09 3.61 16.82
CA ALA A 39 -7.82 4.82 17.15
C ALA A 39 -9.25 4.44 17.56
N SER A 40 -9.46 4.19 18.85
CA SER A 40 -10.78 3.90 19.40
C SER A 40 -11.43 5.19 19.93
N SER A 41 -12.72 5.36 19.65
CA SER A 41 -13.54 6.11 20.57
C SER A 41 -13.60 5.29 21.87
N ASN A 42 -13.28 5.89 23.00
CA ASN A 42 -13.28 5.24 24.31
C ASN A 42 -14.61 4.51 24.65
N ILE A 43 -15.69 4.90 24.00
CA ILE A 43 -17.03 4.32 24.16
C ILE A 43 -17.13 2.94 23.50
N LEU A 44 -16.55 2.72 22.34
CA LEU A 44 -16.62 1.44 21.62
C LEU A 44 -15.74 0.37 22.28
N SER A 45 -14.59 0.76 22.83
CA SER A 45 -13.72 -0.16 23.57
C SER A 45 -14.33 -0.59 24.90
N LEU A 46 -15.09 0.29 25.56
CA LEU A 46 -15.82 -0.02 26.79
C LEU A 46 -17.01 -0.99 26.57
N LEU A 47 -17.55 -1.02 25.35
CA LEU A 47 -18.64 -1.92 24.97
C LEU A 47 -18.18 -3.28 24.45
N GLY A 48 -16.85 -3.56 24.50
CA GLY A 48 -16.29 -4.83 24.03
C GLY A 48 -16.26 -4.97 22.50
N PHE A 49 -16.60 -3.93 21.76
CA PHE A 49 -16.37 -3.86 20.33
C PHE A 49 -14.88 -3.52 20.12
N GLY A 50 -14.05 -4.55 20.11
CA GLY A 50 -12.62 -4.43 19.90
C GLY A 50 -12.29 -3.65 18.63
N SER A 51 -11.04 -3.28 18.50
CA SER A 51 -10.43 -2.60 17.36
C SER A 51 -11.11 -2.96 16.03
N ALA A 52 -11.65 -1.95 15.35
CA ALA A 52 -12.30 -2.15 14.06
C ALA A 52 -11.29 -2.65 13.03
N GLY A 53 -11.61 -3.71 12.30
CA GLY A 53 -10.83 -4.20 11.19
C GLY A 53 -10.66 -3.12 10.13
N LYS A 54 -9.48 -3.05 9.54
CA LYS A 54 -9.11 -2.13 8.46
C LYS A 54 -8.55 -2.90 7.29
N ASP A 55 -8.75 -2.37 6.09
CA ASP A 55 -8.00 -2.74 4.91
C ASP A 55 -6.89 -1.70 4.70
N VAL A 56 -5.67 -2.19 4.51
CA VAL A 56 -4.52 -1.39 4.06
C VAL A 56 -4.33 -1.67 2.58
N VAL A 57 -4.54 -0.67 1.75
CA VAL A 57 -4.45 -0.79 0.29
C VAL A 57 -3.13 -0.18 -0.16
N MET A 58 -2.37 -0.93 -0.94
CA MET A 58 -1.09 -0.50 -1.53
C MET A 58 -1.20 -0.55 -3.06
N ILE A 59 -1.02 0.60 -3.71
CA ILE A 59 -1.13 0.72 -5.16
C ILE A 59 0.14 1.37 -5.69
N LEU A 60 0.89 0.64 -6.51
CA LEU A 60 2.06 1.17 -7.19
C LEU A 60 1.65 1.75 -8.54
N VAL A 61 1.98 3.01 -8.77
CA VAL A 61 1.65 3.73 -10.01
C VAL A 61 2.88 4.46 -10.56
N GLU A 62 2.84 4.73 -11.86
CA GLU A 62 3.79 5.63 -12.49
C GLU A 62 3.47 7.08 -12.08
N GLU A 63 4.49 7.92 -12.01
CA GLU A 63 4.36 9.31 -11.53
C GLU A 63 3.34 10.12 -12.32
N ASP A 64 3.29 9.91 -13.63
CA ASP A 64 2.42 10.65 -14.56
C ASP A 64 0.92 10.42 -14.33
N ILE A 65 0.53 9.25 -13.81
CA ILE A 65 -0.88 8.93 -13.52
C ILE A 65 -1.24 9.08 -12.04
N LYS A 66 -0.28 9.34 -11.17
CA LYS A 66 -0.49 9.39 -9.71
C LYS A 66 -1.64 10.32 -9.31
N ASP A 67 -1.64 11.55 -9.82
CA ASP A 67 -2.64 12.54 -9.43
C ASP A 67 -4.05 12.18 -9.93
N ALA A 68 -4.16 11.60 -11.12
CA ALA A 68 -5.41 11.09 -11.65
C ALA A 68 -5.95 9.94 -10.78
N VAL A 69 -5.08 9.02 -10.38
CA VAL A 69 -5.46 7.89 -9.52
C VAL A 69 -5.91 8.37 -8.13
N VAL A 70 -5.16 9.29 -7.52
CA VAL A 70 -5.54 9.87 -6.22
C VAL A 70 -6.88 10.58 -6.32
N SER A 71 -7.09 11.39 -7.35
CA SER A 71 -8.36 12.11 -7.56
C SER A 71 -9.54 11.16 -7.72
N GLU A 72 -9.40 10.10 -8.50
CA GLU A 72 -10.47 9.11 -8.70
C GLU A 72 -10.80 8.36 -7.40
N ILE A 73 -9.80 8.00 -6.61
CA ILE A 73 -10.02 7.39 -5.29
C ILE A 73 -10.77 8.36 -4.37
N VAL A 74 -10.32 9.60 -4.25
CA VAL A 74 -10.96 10.61 -3.40
C VAL A 74 -12.40 10.85 -3.84
N GLU A 75 -12.65 10.98 -5.13
CA GLU A 75 -13.99 11.18 -5.67
C GLU A 75 -14.92 10.00 -5.37
N SER A 76 -14.42 8.76 -5.49
CA SER A 76 -15.20 7.55 -5.18
C SER A 76 -15.62 7.47 -3.71
N THR A 77 -14.94 8.18 -2.82
CA THR A 77 -15.21 8.16 -1.36
C THR A 77 -16.02 9.35 -0.86
N GLN A 78 -16.41 10.29 -1.72
CA GLN A 78 -17.08 11.53 -1.31
C GLN A 78 -18.44 11.31 -0.63
N THR A 79 -19.14 10.23 -0.94
CA THR A 79 -20.41 9.87 -0.32
C THR A 79 -20.25 9.17 1.04
N LYS A 80 -19.03 8.87 1.43
CA LYS A 80 -18.71 8.18 2.68
C LYS A 80 -18.61 9.16 3.85
N LYS A 81 -18.61 8.61 5.09
CA LYS A 81 -18.42 9.40 6.30
C LYS A 81 -17.06 10.11 6.27
N LYS A 82 -16.98 11.28 6.90
CA LYS A 82 -15.74 12.09 6.99
C LYS A 82 -14.53 11.32 7.54
N SER A 83 -14.76 10.32 8.39
CA SER A 83 -13.73 9.46 8.98
C SER A 83 -13.55 8.12 8.24
N PHE A 84 -14.00 8.03 6.99
CA PHE A 84 -13.96 6.79 6.21
C PHE A 84 -12.55 6.22 6.08
N GLY A 85 -11.57 7.06 5.78
CA GLY A 85 -10.21 6.57 5.63
C GLY A 85 -9.20 7.68 5.42
N VAL A 86 -7.96 7.27 5.28
CA VAL A 86 -6.81 8.13 4.99
C VAL A 86 -6.05 7.60 3.79
N LEU A 87 -5.44 8.50 3.06
CA LEU A 87 -4.65 8.21 1.88
C LEU A 87 -3.39 9.06 1.90
N TRP A 88 -2.25 8.46 1.55
CA TRP A 88 -1.00 9.19 1.34
C TRP A 88 -0.16 8.55 0.25
N THR A 89 0.84 9.27 -0.22
CA THR A 89 1.75 8.79 -1.26
C THR A 89 3.19 8.81 -0.77
N LEU A 90 3.96 7.82 -1.19
CA LEU A 90 5.39 7.71 -0.92
C LEU A 90 6.17 7.65 -2.22
N ASN A 91 7.37 8.22 -2.19
CA ASN A 91 8.34 8.06 -3.26
C ASN A 91 8.85 6.63 -3.28
N VAL A 92 8.95 6.06 -4.46
CA VAL A 92 9.56 4.75 -4.66
C VAL A 92 10.88 4.96 -5.38
N SER A 93 11.98 4.77 -4.67
CA SER A 93 13.32 4.93 -5.23
C SER A 93 13.69 3.80 -6.18
N ARG A 94 13.10 2.62 -5.99
CA ARG A 94 13.37 1.46 -6.84
C ARG A 94 12.19 0.49 -6.85
N PHE A 95 11.80 0.06 -8.04
CA PHE A 95 10.81 -1.01 -8.25
C PHE A 95 11.43 -2.15 -9.05
N ILE A 96 11.30 -3.37 -8.55
CA ILE A 96 11.85 -4.58 -9.17
C ILE A 96 10.75 -5.64 -9.22
N ARG A 97 10.54 -6.22 -10.38
CA ARG A 97 9.74 -7.44 -10.52
C ARG A 97 10.62 -8.65 -10.24
N CYS A 98 10.13 -9.53 -9.37
CA CYS A 98 10.78 -10.79 -9.07
C CYS A 98 10.20 -11.89 -9.96
N GLY A 99 11.02 -12.86 -10.34
CA GLY A 99 10.63 -13.97 -11.22
C GLY A 99 11.61 -14.15 -12.38
N ASN A 100 11.12 -14.73 -13.49
CA ASN A 100 11.96 -15.01 -14.67
C ASN A 100 12.35 -13.77 -15.49
N GLU A 101 11.76 -12.62 -15.22
CA GLU A 101 12.16 -11.37 -15.88
C GLU A 101 13.34 -10.76 -15.12
N ARG A 102 14.46 -10.56 -15.80
CA ARG A 102 15.58 -9.78 -15.26
C ARG A 102 15.13 -8.33 -15.11
N GLY A 103 14.86 -7.93 -13.89
CA GLY A 103 14.53 -6.54 -13.58
C GLY A 103 15.62 -5.60 -14.05
N GLY A 104 15.23 -4.57 -14.80
CA GLY A 104 16.16 -3.53 -15.23
C GLY A 104 16.90 -2.91 -14.04
N LYS A 105 18.17 -2.63 -14.20
CA LYS A 105 18.95 -1.86 -13.22
C LYS A 105 18.37 -0.46 -13.16
N THR A 106 17.69 -0.13 -12.09
CA THR A 106 17.31 1.24 -11.79
C THR A 106 18.36 1.81 -10.83
N GLU A 107 18.95 2.95 -11.18
CA GLU A 107 19.94 3.62 -10.34
C GLU A 107 19.32 3.96 -8.98
N MET A 108 20.04 3.63 -7.92
CA MET A 108 19.64 3.96 -6.55
C MET A 108 20.05 5.39 -6.22
N ASN A 109 19.12 6.22 -5.83
CA ASN A 109 19.42 7.48 -5.17
C ASN A 109 19.60 7.19 -3.65
N THR A 110 20.83 7.04 -3.22
CA THR A 110 21.18 6.61 -1.85
C THR A 110 21.45 7.80 -0.94
N ALA A 111 20.50 8.69 -0.80
CA ALA A 111 20.66 9.84 0.09
C ALA A 111 20.26 9.56 1.57
N ALA A 112 19.82 8.35 1.90
CA ALA A 112 19.38 7.98 3.24
C ALA A 112 20.28 6.89 3.86
N ASP A 113 20.57 7.03 5.14
CA ASP A 113 21.38 6.05 5.90
C ASP A 113 20.68 4.68 6.06
N HIS A 114 19.34 4.67 5.96
CA HIS A 114 18.52 3.48 6.05
C HIS A 114 17.46 3.49 4.94
N GLN A 115 17.14 2.29 4.45
CA GLN A 115 16.11 2.11 3.42
C GLN A 115 15.11 1.05 3.85
N LEU A 116 13.83 1.31 3.59
CA LEU A 116 12.77 0.33 3.76
C LEU A 116 12.61 -0.49 2.48
N ILE A 117 12.77 -1.79 2.58
CA ILE A 117 12.49 -2.73 1.50
C ILE A 117 11.12 -3.38 1.77
N THR A 118 10.19 -3.20 0.85
CA THR A 118 8.89 -3.88 0.90
C THR A 118 8.85 -4.97 -0.15
N LEU A 119 8.54 -6.19 0.26
CA LEU A 119 8.47 -7.35 -0.61
C LEU A 119 7.08 -7.97 -0.51
N ILE A 120 6.46 -8.20 -1.66
CA ILE A 120 5.18 -8.89 -1.79
C ILE A 120 5.43 -10.20 -2.51
N VAL A 121 5.19 -11.31 -1.83
CA VAL A 121 5.41 -12.67 -2.32
C VAL A 121 4.18 -13.54 -2.05
N ASN A 122 4.13 -14.69 -2.68
CA ASN A 122 3.12 -15.68 -2.39
C ASN A 122 3.21 -16.15 -0.95
N LYS A 123 2.06 -16.49 -0.36
CA LYS A 123 1.99 -17.01 1.01
C LYS A 123 2.92 -18.20 1.19
N GLY A 124 3.70 -18.18 2.28
CA GLY A 124 4.65 -19.22 2.61
C GLY A 124 6.11 -18.91 2.22
N TYR A 125 6.37 -17.86 1.43
CA TYR A 125 7.73 -17.50 0.99
C TYR A 125 8.40 -16.39 1.79
N ALA A 126 7.72 -15.80 2.77
CA ALA A 126 8.25 -14.68 3.56
C ALA A 126 9.50 -15.05 4.35
N GLU A 127 9.54 -16.23 4.95
CA GLU A 127 10.70 -16.74 5.71
C GLU A 127 11.95 -16.87 4.84
N ASP A 128 11.80 -17.40 3.63
CA ASP A 128 12.91 -17.55 2.67
C ASP A 128 13.46 -16.18 2.25
N ALA A 129 12.56 -15.24 1.98
CA ALA A 129 12.91 -13.86 1.64
C ALA A 129 13.65 -13.16 2.79
N MET A 130 13.19 -13.34 4.04
CA MET A 130 13.84 -12.77 5.21
C MET A 130 15.21 -13.40 5.48
N ALA A 131 15.37 -14.70 5.27
CA ALA A 131 16.65 -15.38 5.39
C ALA A 131 17.66 -14.84 4.37
N ALA A 132 17.25 -14.64 3.13
CA ALA A 132 18.08 -14.04 2.08
C ALA A 132 18.49 -12.60 2.43
N ALA A 133 17.56 -11.78 2.93
CA ALA A 133 17.84 -10.41 3.35
C ALA A 133 18.87 -10.35 4.48
N ARG A 134 18.70 -11.18 5.52
CA ARG A 134 19.67 -11.27 6.64
C ARG A 134 21.04 -11.73 6.17
N SER A 135 21.12 -12.67 5.24
CA SER A 135 22.40 -13.12 4.65
C SER A 135 23.12 -11.99 3.90
N ALA A 136 22.39 -11.01 3.39
CA ALA A 136 22.93 -9.82 2.72
C ALA A 136 23.21 -8.65 3.67
N GLY A 137 22.92 -8.81 4.97
CA GLY A 137 23.22 -7.80 6.00
C GLY A 137 22.06 -6.94 6.47
N ALA A 138 20.81 -7.31 6.13
CA ALA A 138 19.62 -6.62 6.64
C ALA A 138 19.31 -7.01 8.10
#